data_23dc059c79897612ae50f4d170b1f4d0
#
_entry.id   23dc059c79897612ae50f4d170b1f4d0
#
_cell.length_a   1.000
_cell.length_b   1.000
_cell.length_c   1.000
_cell.angle_alpha   90.00
_cell.angle_beta   90.00
_cell.angle_gamma   90.00
#
_symmetry.space_group_name_H-M   'P 1'
#
loop_
_entity.id
_entity.type
_entity.pdbx_description
1 polymer ?
#
loop_
_entity_poly.entity_id
_entity_poly.type
_entity_poly.pdbx_seq_one_letter_code
_entity_poly.pdbx_strand_id
1 'polypeptide(L)'
;YIVINVTGPIDCSPIDYEQLYAQAMHDLYRGERYWFNTEDENVMTENNQEFQVMPVAEQLFHEYFRGAKEGEECEQLLAIEILQQLQHDSKIHVSICSIVQFGRILQKNKIPSLHTKRGNFYKVIRIKPGRG
;
A
#
# COMPACT_ATOMS: atom_id res chain seq x y z
N TYR A 1 -0.69 -9.38 9.73
CA TYR A 1 0.44 -10.25 9.33
C TYR A 1 1.74 -9.75 9.91
N ILE A 2 2.65 -10.68 10.17
CA ILE A 2 4.06 -10.40 10.41
C ILE A 2 4.82 -11.01 9.24
N VAL A 3 5.57 -10.19 8.49
CA VAL A 3 6.41 -10.66 7.41
C VAL A 3 7.85 -10.76 7.90
N ILE A 4 8.45 -11.93 7.76
CA ILE A 4 9.83 -12.20 8.11
C ILE A 4 10.57 -12.61 6.84
N ASN A 5 11.60 -11.85 6.47
CA ASN A 5 12.43 -12.18 5.33
C ASN A 5 13.54 -13.17 5.74
N VAL A 6 13.50 -14.36 5.17
CA VAL A 6 14.49 -15.41 5.42
C VAL A 6 15.56 -15.35 4.33
N THR A 7 16.79 -14.99 4.73
CA THR A 7 17.92 -14.79 3.80
C THR A 7 18.79 -16.02 3.58
N GLY A 8 18.51 -17.11 4.28
CA GLY A 8 19.27 -18.37 4.18
C GLY A 8 18.55 -19.55 4.82
N PRO A 9 19.13 -20.72 4.78
CA PRO A 9 18.56 -21.90 5.42
C PRO A 9 18.42 -21.71 6.93
N ILE A 10 17.30 -22.17 7.47
CA ILE A 10 17.04 -22.15 8.92
C ILE A 10 17.47 -23.49 9.50
N ASP A 11 18.42 -23.47 10.46
CA ASP A 11 18.82 -24.65 11.20
C ASP A 11 17.87 -24.89 12.37
N CYS A 12 17.01 -25.88 12.25
CA CYS A 12 16.05 -26.28 13.29
C CYS A 12 16.53 -27.51 14.11
N SER A 13 17.72 -28.03 13.83
CA SER A 13 18.18 -29.30 14.39
C SER A 13 18.41 -29.31 15.92
N PRO A 14 18.89 -28.23 16.58
CA PRO A 14 19.18 -28.25 18.00
C PRO A 14 18.12 -27.52 18.86
N ILE A 15 16.84 -27.73 18.62
CA ILE A 15 15.80 -27.08 19.43
C ILE A 15 15.45 -27.95 20.64
N ASP A 16 15.73 -27.46 21.83
CA ASP A 16 15.21 -28.01 23.09
C ASP A 16 13.79 -27.48 23.33
N TYR A 17 12.80 -28.27 22.97
CA TYR A 17 11.39 -27.88 23.10
C TYR A 17 10.93 -27.72 24.54
N GLU A 18 11.45 -28.54 25.47
CA GLU A 18 11.12 -28.40 26.89
C GLU A 18 11.57 -27.06 27.46
N GLN A 19 12.79 -26.67 27.13
CA GLN A 19 13.31 -25.36 27.54
C GLN A 19 12.58 -24.21 26.88
N LEU A 20 12.22 -24.33 25.60
CA LEU A 20 11.44 -23.32 24.88
C LEU A 20 10.08 -23.10 25.51
N TYR A 21 9.35 -24.18 25.82
CA TYR A 21 8.03 -24.10 26.48
C TYR A 21 8.16 -23.59 27.92
N ALA A 22 9.18 -23.98 28.67
CA ALA A 22 9.44 -23.48 30.01
C ALA A 22 9.69 -21.97 30.01
N GLN A 23 10.45 -21.46 29.04
CA GLN A 23 10.65 -20.03 28.87
C GLN A 23 9.37 -19.28 28.54
N ALA A 24 8.55 -19.79 27.63
CA ALA A 24 7.26 -19.20 27.27
C ALA A 24 6.33 -19.12 28.48
N MET A 25 6.24 -20.19 29.29
CA MET A 25 5.44 -20.21 30.51
C MET A 25 5.99 -19.26 31.56
N HIS A 26 7.31 -19.16 31.71
CA HIS A 26 7.96 -18.23 32.61
C HIS A 26 7.62 -16.78 32.26
N ASP A 27 7.66 -16.44 30.97
CA ASP A 27 7.33 -15.09 30.47
C ASP A 27 5.86 -14.75 30.73
N LEU A 28 4.93 -15.69 30.54
CA LEU A 28 3.52 -15.53 30.89
C LEU A 28 3.31 -15.28 32.39
N TYR A 29 3.99 -16.05 33.26
CA TYR A 29 3.90 -15.86 34.69
C TYR A 29 4.50 -14.53 35.17
N ARG A 30 5.47 -14.00 34.48
CA ARG A 30 6.02 -12.65 34.72
C ARG A 30 5.11 -11.53 34.28
N GLY A 31 4.00 -11.83 33.58
CA GLY A 31 3.07 -10.86 33.06
C GLY A 31 3.52 -10.23 31.74
N GLU A 32 4.40 -10.91 31.00
CA GLU A 32 4.74 -10.49 29.63
C GLU A 32 3.49 -10.48 28.76
N ARG A 33 3.36 -9.45 27.96
CA ARG A 33 2.22 -9.27 27.08
C ARG A 33 2.30 -10.26 25.91
N TYR A 34 1.22 -10.99 25.67
CA TYR A 34 1.10 -11.97 24.58
C TYR A 34 0.17 -11.52 23.45
N TRP A 35 -0.26 -10.25 23.48
CA TRP A 35 -1.06 -9.65 22.42
C TRP A 35 -0.38 -8.39 21.89
N PHE A 36 -0.70 -8.02 20.65
CA PHE A 36 -0.24 -6.79 20.06
C PHE A 36 -1.15 -5.61 20.43
N ASN A 37 -0.55 -4.47 20.71
CA ASN A 37 -1.27 -3.21 20.85
C ASN A 37 -1.21 -2.41 19.54
N THR A 38 -1.85 -1.23 19.52
CA THR A 38 -1.89 -0.36 18.33
C THR A 38 -0.49 0.07 17.85
N GLU A 39 0.44 0.30 18.78
CA GLU A 39 1.82 0.66 18.43
C GLU A 39 2.54 -0.49 17.73
N ASP A 40 2.39 -1.71 18.24
CA ASP A 40 2.96 -2.92 17.63
C ASP A 40 2.36 -3.16 16.23
N GLU A 41 1.05 -2.96 16.07
CA GLU A 41 0.36 -3.09 14.78
C GLU A 41 0.86 -2.06 13.77
N ASN A 42 1.13 -0.83 14.19
CA ASN A 42 1.70 0.20 13.33
C ASN A 42 3.11 -0.17 12.86
N VAL A 43 3.97 -0.64 13.79
CA VAL A 43 5.32 -1.11 13.46
C VAL A 43 5.28 -2.27 12.47
N MET A 44 4.40 -3.25 12.68
CA MET A 44 4.22 -4.37 11.75
C MET A 44 3.75 -3.89 10.37
N THR A 45 2.82 -2.95 10.33
CA THR A 45 2.31 -2.40 9.07
C THR A 45 3.42 -1.69 8.29
N GLU A 46 4.24 -0.89 8.94
CA GLU A 46 5.39 -0.22 8.32
C GLU A 46 6.40 -1.23 7.78
N ASN A 47 6.76 -2.24 8.59
CA ASN A 47 7.71 -3.27 8.17
C ASN A 47 7.19 -4.12 7.00
N ASN A 48 5.88 -4.35 6.93
CA ASN A 48 5.27 -5.14 5.87
C ASN A 48 5.13 -4.40 4.55
N GLN A 49 5.24 -3.06 4.53
CA GLN A 49 5.07 -2.26 3.31
C GLN A 49 6.05 -2.66 2.21
N GLU A 50 7.28 -3.01 2.56
CA GLU A 50 8.31 -3.44 1.60
C GLU A 50 7.96 -4.76 0.89
N PHE A 51 7.11 -5.58 1.51
CA PHE A 51 6.71 -6.90 0.99
C PHE A 51 5.34 -6.89 0.31
N GLN A 52 4.67 -5.74 0.26
CA GLN A 52 3.38 -5.64 -0.42
C GLN A 52 3.56 -5.65 -1.92
N VAL A 53 2.78 -6.49 -2.59
CA VAL A 53 2.68 -6.46 -4.05
C VAL A 53 1.88 -5.23 -4.44
N MET A 54 2.52 -4.32 -5.16
CA MET A 54 1.86 -3.12 -5.65
C MET A 54 0.90 -3.47 -6.80
N PRO A 55 -0.39 -3.11 -6.72
CA PRO A 55 -1.33 -3.33 -7.81
C PRO A 55 -0.88 -2.66 -9.11
N VAL A 56 -1.20 -3.26 -10.25
CA VAL A 56 -0.82 -2.71 -11.58
C VAL A 56 -1.35 -1.29 -11.79
N ALA A 57 -2.58 -1.02 -11.33
CA ALA A 57 -3.16 0.32 -11.43
C ALA A 57 -2.36 1.37 -10.64
N GLU A 58 -1.84 1.01 -9.47
CA GLU A 58 -0.99 1.88 -8.66
C GLU A 58 0.37 2.13 -9.31
N GLN A 59 0.99 1.09 -9.87
CA GLN A 59 2.25 1.21 -10.63
C GLN A 59 2.10 2.15 -11.81
N LEU A 60 1.05 1.97 -12.61
CA LEU A 60 0.76 2.83 -13.75
C LEU A 60 0.47 4.27 -13.32
N PHE A 61 -0.26 4.46 -12.22
CA PHE A 61 -0.50 5.79 -11.70
C PHE A 61 0.82 6.50 -11.36
N HIS A 62 1.73 5.85 -10.66
CA HIS A 62 3.03 6.44 -10.32
C HIS A 62 3.93 6.67 -11.54
N GLU A 63 3.74 5.90 -12.60
CA GLU A 63 4.49 6.09 -13.85
C GLU A 63 4.03 7.32 -14.64
N TYR A 64 2.73 7.57 -14.71
CA TYR A 64 2.15 8.62 -15.55
C TYR A 64 1.69 9.86 -14.79
N PHE A 65 1.38 9.73 -13.51
CA PHE A 65 0.86 10.81 -12.67
C PHE A 65 1.58 10.89 -11.32
N ARG A 66 1.48 12.03 -10.70
CA ARG A 66 1.79 12.24 -9.28
C ARG A 66 0.76 13.14 -8.62
N GLY A 67 0.65 13.09 -7.30
CA GLY A 67 -0.15 14.06 -6.55
C GLY A 67 0.43 15.48 -6.66
N ALA A 68 -0.44 16.46 -6.80
CA ALA A 68 -0.04 17.85 -6.78
C ALA A 68 0.33 18.29 -5.36
N LYS A 69 1.36 19.11 -5.25
CA LYS A 69 1.68 19.79 -3.99
C LYS A 69 0.87 21.07 -3.85
N GLU A 70 0.81 21.58 -2.64
CA GLU A 70 0.12 22.82 -2.35
C GLU A 70 0.73 23.99 -3.15
N GLY A 71 -0.13 24.70 -3.91
CA GLY A 71 0.31 25.82 -4.75
C GLY A 71 0.84 25.48 -6.14
N GLU A 72 0.88 24.18 -6.51
CA GLU A 72 1.24 23.78 -7.88
C GLU A 72 0.02 23.84 -8.82
N GLU A 73 0.27 24.21 -10.07
CA GLU A 73 -0.73 24.03 -11.13
C GLU A 73 -0.98 22.55 -11.35
N CYS A 74 -2.23 22.13 -11.27
CA CYS A 74 -2.60 20.74 -11.37
C CYS A 74 -3.90 20.54 -12.15
N GLU A 75 -4.05 19.35 -12.70
CA GLU A 75 -5.31 18.90 -13.28
C GLU A 75 -6.22 18.35 -12.19
N GLN A 76 -7.51 18.65 -12.27
CA GLN A 76 -8.53 18.10 -11.38
C GLN A 76 -9.32 17.06 -12.17
N LEU A 77 -9.10 15.80 -11.88
CA LEU A 77 -9.69 14.67 -12.59
C LEU A 77 -10.47 13.76 -11.63
N LEU A 78 -11.55 13.19 -12.12
CA LEU A 78 -12.25 12.11 -11.44
C LEU A 78 -11.41 10.81 -11.48
N ALA A 79 -11.61 9.94 -10.53
CA ALA A 79 -10.92 8.64 -10.50
C ALA A 79 -11.15 7.84 -11.81
N ILE A 80 -12.35 7.89 -12.37
CA ILE A 80 -12.66 7.24 -13.64
C ILE A 80 -11.87 7.84 -14.81
N GLU A 81 -11.73 9.16 -14.85
CA GLU A 81 -11.00 9.85 -15.92
C GLU A 81 -9.51 9.50 -15.88
N ILE A 82 -8.92 9.48 -14.67
CA ILE A 82 -7.53 9.06 -14.47
C ILE A 82 -7.35 7.61 -14.93
N LEU A 83 -8.24 6.71 -14.54
CA LEU A 83 -8.16 5.30 -14.89
C LEU A 83 -8.28 5.08 -16.42
N GLN A 84 -9.18 5.79 -17.07
CA GLN A 84 -9.33 5.74 -18.53
C GLN A 84 -8.08 6.25 -19.25
N GLN A 85 -7.47 7.32 -18.78
CA GLN A 85 -6.22 7.84 -19.34
C GLN A 85 -5.06 6.85 -19.15
N LEU A 86 -4.97 6.24 -17.98
CA LEU A 86 -3.96 5.19 -17.72
C LEU A 86 -4.11 4.00 -18.65
N GLN A 87 -5.33 3.55 -18.88
CA GLN A 87 -5.61 2.46 -19.83
C GLN A 87 -5.26 2.85 -21.27
N HIS A 88 -5.61 4.05 -21.68
CA HIS A 88 -5.30 4.56 -23.02
C HIS A 88 -3.79 4.70 -23.24
N ASP A 89 -3.08 5.34 -22.30
CA ASP A 89 -1.65 5.63 -22.43
C ASP A 89 -0.77 4.37 -22.30
N SER A 90 -1.19 3.42 -21.47
CA SER A 90 -0.50 2.13 -21.30
C SER A 90 -0.86 1.11 -22.39
N LYS A 91 -1.81 1.42 -23.27
CA LYS A 91 -2.35 0.51 -24.31
C LYS A 91 -2.91 -0.80 -23.74
N ILE A 92 -3.36 -0.79 -22.51
CA ILE A 92 -4.01 -1.93 -21.87
C ILE A 92 -5.51 -1.85 -22.17
N HIS A 93 -6.01 -2.83 -22.90
CA HIS A 93 -7.42 -2.87 -23.32
C HIS A 93 -8.35 -3.55 -22.31
N VAL A 94 -7.78 -4.15 -21.26
CA VAL A 94 -8.54 -4.84 -20.21
C VAL A 94 -8.68 -3.92 -19.01
N SER A 95 -9.80 -4.01 -18.32
CA SER A 95 -9.99 -3.28 -17.05
C SER A 95 -8.92 -3.65 -16.03
N ILE A 96 -8.16 -2.67 -15.57
CA ILE A 96 -7.05 -2.86 -14.64
C ILE A 96 -7.57 -3.11 -13.21
N CYS A 97 -8.60 -2.37 -12.82
CA CYS A 97 -9.29 -2.50 -11.54
C CYS A 97 -10.63 -1.78 -11.56
N SER A 98 -11.46 -1.99 -10.55
CA SER A 98 -12.69 -1.22 -10.38
C SER A 98 -12.41 0.23 -9.97
N ILE A 99 -13.36 1.13 -10.27
CA ILE A 99 -13.27 2.55 -9.89
C ILE A 99 -13.14 2.71 -8.37
N VAL A 100 -13.87 1.88 -7.62
CA VAL A 100 -13.84 1.90 -6.14
C VAL A 100 -12.46 1.50 -5.60
N GLN A 101 -11.87 0.46 -6.17
CA GLN A 101 -10.51 0.04 -5.81
C GLN A 101 -9.49 1.12 -6.16
N PHE A 102 -9.62 1.72 -7.34
CA PHE A 102 -8.73 2.80 -7.76
C PHE A 102 -8.84 4.04 -6.85
N GLY A 103 -10.05 4.39 -6.44
CA GLY A 103 -10.27 5.46 -5.45
C GLY A 103 -9.58 5.18 -4.12
N ARG A 104 -9.62 3.94 -3.63
CA ARG A 104 -8.88 3.53 -2.43
C ARG A 104 -7.36 3.62 -2.60
N ILE A 105 -6.85 3.27 -3.77
CA ILE A 105 -5.42 3.42 -4.11
C ILE A 105 -5.01 4.89 -4.05
N LEU A 106 -5.80 5.79 -4.63
CA LEU A 106 -5.53 7.22 -4.60
C LEU A 106 -5.55 7.77 -3.17
N GLN A 107 -6.50 7.34 -2.34
CA GLN A 107 -6.56 7.72 -0.92
C GLN A 107 -5.36 7.20 -0.13
N LYS A 108 -4.96 5.95 -0.36
CA LYS A 108 -3.78 5.33 0.26
C LYS A 108 -2.50 6.13 -0.02
N ASN A 109 -2.36 6.62 -1.24
CA ASN A 109 -1.22 7.45 -1.66
C ASN A 109 -1.35 8.92 -1.24
N LYS A 110 -2.37 9.28 -0.47
CA LYS A 110 -2.62 10.63 0.03
C LYS A 110 -2.68 11.69 -1.08
N ILE A 111 -3.28 11.33 -2.21
CA ILE A 111 -3.48 12.26 -3.32
C ILE A 111 -4.50 13.33 -2.90
N PRO A 112 -4.20 14.62 -3.03
CA PRO A 112 -5.14 15.68 -2.68
C PRO A 112 -6.44 15.56 -3.45
N SER A 113 -7.56 15.64 -2.77
CA SER A 113 -8.88 15.54 -3.39
C SER A 113 -9.79 16.70 -2.99
N LEU A 114 -10.69 17.04 -3.90
CA LEU A 114 -11.73 18.02 -3.67
C LEU A 114 -13.09 17.35 -3.85
N HIS A 115 -13.90 17.38 -2.79
CA HIS A 115 -15.26 16.84 -2.85
C HIS A 115 -16.22 17.85 -3.47
N THR A 116 -16.92 17.45 -4.53
CA THR A 116 -17.91 18.27 -5.22
C THR A 116 -19.21 17.50 -5.39
N LYS A 117 -20.28 18.20 -5.81
CA LYS A 117 -21.56 17.56 -6.14
C LYS A 117 -21.46 16.52 -7.27
N ARG A 118 -20.40 16.59 -8.10
CA ARG A 118 -20.14 15.64 -9.20
C ARG A 118 -19.27 14.45 -8.78
N GLY A 119 -18.72 14.48 -7.58
CA GLY A 119 -17.83 13.44 -7.05
C GLY A 119 -16.54 14.01 -6.50
N ASN A 120 -15.58 13.12 -6.26
CA ASN A 120 -14.26 13.48 -5.76
C ASN A 120 -13.31 13.72 -6.93
N PHE A 121 -12.86 14.96 -7.07
CA PHE A 121 -11.81 15.33 -8.01
C PHE A 121 -10.45 15.21 -7.31
N TYR A 122 -9.52 14.55 -7.97
CA TYR A 122 -8.15 14.40 -7.48
C TYR A 122 -7.23 15.38 -8.18
N LYS A 123 -6.39 16.06 -7.41
CA LYS A 123 -5.40 17.00 -7.92
C LYS A 123 -4.14 16.25 -8.29
N VAL A 124 -3.91 16.09 -9.58
CA VAL A 124 -2.81 15.30 -10.13
C VAL A 124 -2.02 16.08 -11.17
N ILE A 125 -0.78 15.71 -11.35
CA ILE A 125 0.11 16.27 -12.36
C ILE A 125 0.61 15.14 -13.24
N ARG A 126 0.54 15.30 -14.55
CA ARG A 126 1.13 14.34 -15.49
C ARG A 126 2.64 14.41 -15.47
N ILE A 127 3.27 13.27 -15.31
CA ILE A 127 4.73 13.12 -15.38
C ILE A 127 5.17 12.84 -16.82
N LYS A 128 4.45 11.94 -17.49
CA LYS A 128 4.68 11.61 -18.91
C LYS A 128 3.52 12.14 -19.74
N PRO A 129 3.79 12.90 -20.83
CA PRO A 129 2.74 13.23 -21.78
C PRO A 129 2.25 11.93 -22.42
N GLY A 130 0.93 11.75 -22.46
CA GLY A 130 0.35 10.62 -23.17
C GLY A 130 0.88 10.59 -24.62
N ARG A 131 1.30 9.42 -25.07
CA ARG A 131 1.65 9.23 -26.48
C ARG A 131 0.36 9.25 -27.28
N GLY A 132 0.10 10.41 -27.86
CA GLY A 132 -1.03 10.57 -28.78
C GLY A 132 -0.89 9.70 -30.01
#